data_41a3ebded71d64e0265815aa01faa0c5
#
_entry.id   41a3ebded71d64e0265815aa01faa0c5
#
_cell.length_a   1.000
_cell.length_b   1.000
_cell.length_c   1.000
_cell.angle_alpha   90.00
_cell.angle_beta   90.00
_cell.angle_gamma   90.00
#
_symmetry.space_group_name_H-M   'P 1'
#
loop_
_entity.id
_entity.type
_entity.pdbx_description
1 polymer ?
#
loop_
_entity_poly.entity_id
_entity_poly.type
_entity_poly.pdbx_seq_one_letter_code
_entity_poly.pdbx_strand_id
1 'polypeptide(L)'
;MQPLFEQVDAIHVLTSLTGFEALLRGVEVHCWGLPFYAGWGLTTDQMSCDRRGRALPLEALVHAALIEYPRYVSRHSGWFITPEQAIEELVAWRSAPPARRTLVQALFRHWGRMRRR
;
A
#
# COMPACT_ATOMS: atom_id res chain seq x y z
N MET A 1 -9.27 8.30 4.20
CA MET A 1 -9.69 7.72 2.90
C MET A 1 -10.85 6.71 3.03
N GLN A 2 -11.01 6.01 4.16
CA GLN A 2 -12.10 5.02 4.33
C GLN A 2 -13.52 5.55 3.98
N PRO A 3 -13.95 6.74 4.44
CA PRO A 3 -15.31 7.23 4.13
C PRO A 3 -15.53 7.58 2.65
N LEU A 4 -14.47 7.77 1.86
CA LEU A 4 -14.60 8.10 0.44
C LEU A 4 -15.07 6.90 -0.39
N PHE A 5 -14.55 5.70 -0.12
CA PHE A 5 -14.91 4.50 -0.87
C PHE A 5 -16.37 4.04 -0.65
N GLU A 6 -17.00 4.48 0.44
CA GLU A 6 -18.42 4.22 0.71
C GLU A 6 -19.38 5.14 -0.07
N GLN A 7 -18.84 6.19 -0.70
CA GLN A 7 -19.60 7.23 -1.38
C GLN A 7 -19.42 7.26 -2.90
N VAL A 8 -18.64 6.31 -3.43
CA VAL A 8 -18.33 6.25 -4.86
C VAL A 8 -18.55 4.85 -5.41
N ASP A 9 -19.05 4.75 -6.63
CA ASP A 9 -19.25 3.47 -7.31
C ASP A 9 -17.97 3.00 -8.01
N ALA A 10 -17.17 3.93 -8.49
CA ALA A 10 -15.91 3.65 -9.19
C ALA A 10 -14.85 4.72 -8.92
N ILE A 11 -13.59 4.35 -9.12
CA ILE A 11 -12.47 5.30 -9.11
C ILE A 11 -11.63 5.19 -10.38
N HIS A 12 -11.06 6.31 -10.80
CA HIS A 12 -10.13 6.39 -11.92
C HIS A 12 -8.73 6.70 -11.39
N VAL A 13 -7.75 5.89 -11.79
CA VAL A 13 -6.37 6.03 -11.33
C VAL A 13 -5.38 5.89 -12.49
N LEU A 14 -4.22 6.50 -12.35
CA LEU A 14 -3.07 6.20 -13.21
C LEU A 14 -2.29 5.02 -12.64
N THR A 15 -1.56 5.24 -11.55
CA THR A 15 -0.71 4.23 -10.90
C THR A 15 -0.79 4.28 -9.37
N SER A 16 -1.81 4.96 -8.84
CA SER A 16 -1.99 5.19 -7.40
C SER A 16 -2.30 3.91 -6.65
N LEU A 17 -1.72 3.75 -5.47
CA LEU A 17 -2.04 2.68 -4.53
C LEU A 17 -3.52 2.70 -4.07
N THR A 18 -4.17 3.87 -4.18
CA THR A 18 -5.62 4.03 -3.91
C THR A 18 -6.47 3.05 -4.72
N GLY A 19 -6.06 2.71 -5.96
CA GLY A 19 -6.74 1.69 -6.76
C GLY A 19 -6.69 0.30 -6.13
N PHE A 20 -5.56 -0.10 -5.57
CA PHE A 20 -5.46 -1.36 -4.85
C PHE A 20 -6.30 -1.36 -3.57
N GLU A 21 -6.31 -0.26 -2.82
CA GLU A 21 -7.18 -0.11 -1.65
C GLU A 21 -8.68 -0.17 -2.00
N ALA A 22 -9.06 0.35 -3.17
CA ALA A 22 -10.43 0.27 -3.68
C ALA A 22 -10.82 -1.16 -4.06
N LEU A 23 -9.94 -1.89 -4.76
CA LEU A 23 -10.16 -3.32 -5.07
C LEU A 23 -10.41 -4.15 -3.81
N LEU A 24 -9.62 -3.92 -2.74
CA LEU A 24 -9.81 -4.60 -1.45
C LEU A 24 -11.16 -4.32 -0.79
N ARG A 25 -11.88 -3.29 -1.23
CA ARG A 25 -13.21 -2.88 -0.74
C ARG A 25 -14.33 -3.18 -1.72
N GLY A 26 -14.01 -3.84 -2.83
CA GLY A 26 -15.00 -4.15 -3.87
C GLY A 26 -15.48 -2.96 -4.68
N VAL A 27 -14.74 -1.83 -4.66
CA VAL A 27 -15.03 -0.65 -5.49
C VAL A 27 -14.44 -0.85 -6.88
N GLU A 28 -15.19 -0.50 -7.93
CA GLU A 28 -14.73 -0.61 -9.31
C GLU A 28 -13.54 0.31 -9.57
N VAL A 29 -12.53 -0.19 -10.31
CA VAL A 29 -11.29 0.56 -10.58
C VAL A 29 -11.00 0.61 -12.07
N HIS A 30 -10.89 1.84 -12.59
CA HIS A 30 -10.46 2.14 -13.94
C HIS A 30 -9.00 2.60 -13.95
N CYS A 31 -8.12 1.84 -14.59
CA CYS A 31 -6.70 2.11 -14.70
C CYS A 31 -6.37 2.77 -16.04
N TRP A 32 -5.83 3.99 -16.00
CA TRP A 32 -5.31 4.72 -17.16
C TRP A 32 -3.81 4.51 -17.37
N GLY A 33 -3.13 3.92 -16.39
CA GLY A 33 -1.75 3.46 -16.43
C GLY A 33 -1.64 1.97 -16.14
N LEU A 34 -0.43 1.49 -15.84
CA LEU A 34 -0.15 0.09 -15.56
C LEU A 34 0.37 -0.11 -14.13
N PRO A 35 -0.41 0.15 -13.08
CA PRO A 35 -0.04 -0.22 -11.72
C PRO A 35 0.09 -1.75 -11.58
N PHE A 36 0.65 -2.23 -10.48
CA PHE A 36 0.91 -3.66 -10.30
C PHE A 36 -0.37 -4.52 -10.29
N TYR A 37 -1.51 -3.94 -9.94
CA TYR A 37 -2.81 -4.60 -9.87
C TYR A 37 -3.61 -4.54 -11.17
N ALA A 38 -3.18 -3.76 -12.19
CA ALA A 38 -3.82 -3.70 -13.51
C ALA A 38 -3.45 -4.91 -14.39
N GLY A 39 -4.29 -5.24 -15.36
CA GLY A 39 -4.02 -6.29 -16.36
C GLY A 39 -4.24 -7.72 -15.86
N TRP A 40 -4.91 -7.91 -14.74
CA TRP A 40 -5.21 -9.23 -14.16
C TRP A 40 -6.69 -9.60 -14.19
N GLY A 41 -7.51 -8.82 -14.90
CA GLY A 41 -8.97 -9.01 -14.98
C GLY A 41 -9.73 -8.51 -13.75
N LEU A 42 -9.09 -7.74 -12.87
CA LEU A 42 -9.68 -7.15 -11.66
C LEU A 42 -10.06 -5.68 -11.85
N THR A 43 -9.57 -5.06 -12.90
CA THR A 43 -9.71 -3.63 -13.21
C THR A 43 -10.17 -3.44 -14.65
N THR A 44 -10.75 -2.28 -14.94
CA THR A 44 -11.01 -1.82 -16.30
C THR A 44 -9.77 -1.05 -16.79
N ASP A 45 -8.99 -1.69 -17.65
CA ASP A 45 -7.67 -1.19 -18.06
C ASP A 45 -7.73 -0.49 -19.40
N GLN A 46 -7.16 0.73 -19.50
CA GLN A 46 -6.99 1.48 -20.74
C GLN A 46 -5.68 1.11 -21.47
N MET A 47 -4.76 0.46 -20.78
CA MET A 47 -3.48 0.00 -21.33
C MET A 47 -3.33 -1.51 -21.16
N SER A 48 -2.79 -2.18 -22.15
CA SER A 48 -2.46 -3.61 -22.11
C SER A 48 -1.02 -3.84 -21.67
N CYS A 49 -0.78 -5.02 -21.07
CA CYS A 49 0.56 -5.49 -20.72
C CYS A 49 0.69 -6.96 -21.11
N ASP A 50 1.50 -7.27 -22.12
CA ASP A 50 1.64 -8.64 -22.67
C ASP A 50 2.13 -9.67 -21.63
N ARG A 51 2.83 -9.22 -20.59
CA ARG A 51 3.30 -10.08 -19.50
C ARG A 51 2.21 -10.46 -18.50
N ARG A 52 1.02 -9.85 -18.55
CA ARG A 52 -0.10 -10.04 -17.63
C ARG A 52 -1.29 -10.69 -18.36
N GLY A 53 -1.03 -11.76 -19.07
CA GLY A 53 -1.98 -12.39 -19.98
C GLY A 53 -2.99 -13.35 -19.34
N ARG A 54 -3.20 -13.31 -18.02
CA ARG A 54 -4.15 -14.19 -17.34
C ARG A 54 -4.96 -13.44 -16.28
N ALA A 55 -6.21 -13.87 -16.09
CA ALA A 55 -7.01 -13.40 -14.97
C ALA A 55 -6.51 -14.04 -13.66
N LEU A 56 -6.50 -13.24 -12.59
CA LEU A 56 -6.20 -13.67 -11.22
C LEU A 56 -7.38 -13.34 -10.32
N PRO A 57 -7.72 -14.19 -9.33
CA PRO A 57 -8.60 -13.77 -8.25
C PRO A 57 -7.88 -12.74 -7.35
N LEU A 58 -8.67 -11.90 -6.68
CA LEU A 58 -8.12 -10.82 -5.84
C LEU A 58 -7.21 -11.35 -4.74
N GLU A 59 -7.56 -12.49 -4.14
CA GLU A 59 -6.77 -13.14 -3.08
C GLU A 59 -5.37 -13.54 -3.55
N ALA A 60 -5.26 -14.03 -4.80
CA ALA A 60 -3.96 -14.37 -5.36
C ALA A 60 -3.10 -13.14 -5.61
N LEU A 61 -3.69 -12.03 -6.06
CA LEU A 61 -2.99 -10.76 -6.19
C LEU A 61 -2.53 -10.22 -4.84
N VAL A 62 -3.39 -10.26 -3.83
CA VAL A 62 -3.07 -9.86 -2.44
C VAL A 62 -1.94 -10.69 -1.89
N HIS A 63 -2.01 -12.02 -2.01
CA HIS A 63 -0.97 -12.93 -1.56
C HIS A 63 0.38 -12.61 -2.22
N ALA A 64 0.39 -12.49 -3.54
CA ALA A 64 1.62 -12.18 -4.28
C ALA A 64 2.19 -10.81 -3.87
N ALA A 65 1.34 -9.78 -3.76
CA ALA A 65 1.78 -8.41 -3.52
C ALA A 65 2.18 -8.12 -2.06
N LEU A 66 1.55 -8.79 -1.09
CA LEU A 66 1.74 -8.50 0.34
C LEU A 66 2.45 -9.61 1.13
N ILE A 67 2.54 -10.82 0.59
CA ILE A 67 3.16 -11.96 1.31
C ILE A 67 4.40 -12.46 0.58
N GLU A 68 4.29 -12.80 -0.70
CA GLU A 68 5.39 -13.41 -1.46
C GLU A 68 6.48 -12.40 -1.86
N TYR A 69 6.07 -11.24 -2.37
CA TYR A 69 7.00 -10.27 -2.94
C TYR A 69 7.77 -9.45 -1.90
N PRO A 70 7.14 -8.90 -0.83
CA PRO A 70 7.83 -8.01 0.10
C PRO A 70 8.69 -8.77 1.11
N ARG A 71 9.72 -8.10 1.59
CA ARG A 71 10.52 -8.52 2.76
C ARG A 71 10.23 -7.57 3.91
N TYR A 72 9.67 -8.11 4.98
CA TYR A 72 9.36 -7.35 6.17
C TYR A 72 10.55 -7.36 7.13
N VAL A 73 10.87 -6.20 7.68
CA VAL A 73 11.97 -6.01 8.63
C VAL A 73 11.42 -5.36 9.90
N SER A 74 11.69 -5.96 11.03
CA SER A 74 11.31 -5.41 12.34
C SER A 74 11.98 -4.06 12.59
N ARG A 75 11.19 -3.09 13.03
CA ARG A 75 11.68 -1.77 13.44
C ARG A 75 12.47 -1.81 14.76
N HIS A 76 12.32 -2.87 15.54
CA HIS A 76 12.95 -3.03 16.84
C HIS A 76 14.26 -3.80 16.74
N SER A 77 14.26 -4.91 16.01
CA SER A 77 15.42 -5.81 15.93
C SER A 77 16.28 -5.61 14.67
N GLY A 78 15.69 -5.06 13.59
CA GLY A 78 16.35 -4.97 12.28
C GLY A 78 16.42 -6.30 11.52
N TRP A 79 15.81 -7.38 12.04
CA TRP A 79 15.78 -8.69 11.40
C TRP A 79 14.51 -8.89 10.57
N PHE A 80 14.58 -9.87 9.65
CA PHE A 80 13.42 -10.30 8.89
C PHE A 80 12.33 -10.87 9.79
N ILE A 81 11.09 -10.48 9.53
CA ILE A 81 9.89 -10.90 10.26
C ILE A 81 8.81 -11.33 9.28
N THR A 82 7.79 -12.02 9.79
CA THR A 82 6.62 -12.40 8.99
C THR A 82 5.70 -11.18 8.74
N PRO A 83 4.81 -11.23 7.72
CA PRO A 83 3.81 -10.20 7.50
C PRO A 83 2.93 -9.94 8.74
N GLU A 84 2.55 -11.00 9.46
CA GLU A 84 1.72 -10.91 10.68
C GLU A 84 2.45 -10.13 11.77
N GLN A 85 3.72 -10.45 12.03
CA GLN A 85 4.55 -9.73 12.98
C GLN A 85 4.72 -8.25 12.59
N ALA A 86 4.85 -7.97 11.30
CA ALA A 86 4.91 -6.59 10.81
C ALA A 86 3.62 -5.82 11.09
N ILE A 87 2.46 -6.46 10.92
CA ILE A 87 1.15 -5.87 11.25
C ILE A 87 1.05 -5.61 12.76
N GLU A 88 1.45 -6.57 13.59
CA GLU A 88 1.46 -6.41 15.05
C GLU A 88 2.33 -5.22 15.49
N GLU A 89 3.55 -5.10 14.94
CA GLU A 89 4.41 -3.94 15.20
C GLU A 89 3.78 -2.61 14.75
N LEU A 90 3.11 -2.59 13.59
CA LEU A 90 2.43 -1.39 13.10
C LEU A 90 1.24 -1.00 13.96
N VAL A 91 0.45 -1.96 14.41
CA VAL A 91 -0.70 -1.73 15.32
C VAL A 91 -0.19 -1.19 16.66
N ALA A 92 0.84 -1.82 17.25
CA ALA A 92 1.45 -1.36 18.48
C ALA A 92 2.01 0.06 18.35
N TRP A 93 2.66 0.37 17.23
CA TRP A 93 3.18 1.71 16.95
C TRP A 93 2.05 2.75 16.77
N ARG A 94 0.97 2.39 16.09
CA ARG A 94 -0.20 3.27 15.91
C ARG A 94 -0.89 3.59 17.24
N SER A 95 -0.92 2.64 18.17
CA SER A 95 -1.53 2.77 19.49
C SER A 95 -0.62 3.45 20.50
N ALA A 96 0.67 3.67 20.18
CA ALA A 96 1.62 4.31 21.07
C ALA A 96 1.27 5.79 21.31
N PRO A 97 1.46 6.31 22.54
CA PRO A 97 1.20 7.71 22.87
C PRO A 97 1.96 8.69 21.96
N PRO A 98 1.39 9.87 21.65
CA PRO A 98 1.95 10.84 20.68
C PRO A 98 3.36 11.35 21.04
N ALA A 99 3.79 11.28 22.29
CA ALA A 99 5.12 11.72 22.73
C ALA A 99 6.28 11.00 22.03
N ARG A 100 6.14 9.72 21.68
CA ARG A 100 7.15 8.98 20.93
C ARG A 100 7.18 9.36 19.44
N ARG A 101 6.06 9.82 18.89
CA ARG A 101 5.97 10.27 17.49
C ARG A 101 6.64 11.62 17.28
N THR A 102 6.52 12.52 18.28
CA THR A 102 7.02 13.90 18.20
C THR A 102 8.55 13.98 18.21
N LEU A 103 9.23 13.13 18.97
CA LEU A 103 10.70 13.13 19.06
C LEU A 103 11.36 12.72 17.73
N VAL A 104 10.89 11.68 17.09
CA VAL A 104 11.40 11.21 15.79
C VAL A 104 11.12 12.26 14.69
N GLN A 105 9.92 12.83 14.68
CA GLN A 105 9.57 13.89 13.73
C GLN A 105 10.31 15.21 14.00
N ALA A 106 10.63 15.53 15.24
CA ALA A 106 11.44 16.70 15.60
C ALA A 106 12.89 16.52 15.16
N LEU A 107 13.48 15.33 15.33
CA LEU A 107 14.82 14.98 14.85
C LEU A 107 14.94 15.08 13.33
N PHE A 108 13.97 14.53 12.58
CA PHE A 108 13.96 14.63 11.12
C PHE A 108 13.77 16.07 10.62
N ARG A 109 12.95 16.89 11.30
CA ARG A 109 12.80 18.32 10.98
C ARG A 109 14.08 19.12 11.29
N HIS A 110 14.79 18.78 12.33
CA HIS A 110 16.05 19.44 12.69
C HIS A 110 17.15 19.09 11.68
N TRP A 111 17.23 17.82 11.27
CA TRP A 111 18.19 17.34 10.27
C TRP A 111 17.93 17.92 8.87
N GLY A 112 16.67 18.05 8.49
CA GLY A 112 16.30 18.66 7.21
C GLY A 112 16.62 20.16 7.11
N ARG A 113 16.70 20.87 8.25
CA ARG A 113 17.13 22.28 8.30
C ARG A 113 18.64 22.46 8.22
N MET A 114 19.43 21.54 8.78
CA MET A 114 20.89 21.61 8.69
C MET A 114 21.46 21.31 7.29
N ARG A 115 20.72 20.58 6.45
CA ARG A 115 21.12 20.27 5.06
C ARG A 115 20.82 21.38 4.04
N ARG A 116 20.15 22.47 4.43
CA ARG A 116 19.79 23.59 3.54
C ARG A 116 20.57 24.87 3.80
N ARG A 117 21.72 24.77 4.51
CA ARG A 117 22.69 25.89 4.67
C ARG A 117 24.01 25.50 3.98
#